data_2768918b8beab9defb727a50bf924899
#
_entry.id   2768918b8beab9defb727a50bf924899
#
_cell.length_a   1.000
_cell.length_b   1.000
_cell.length_c   1.000
_cell.angle_alpha   90.00
_cell.angle_beta   90.00
_cell.angle_gamma   90.00
#
_symmetry.space_group_name_H-M   'P 1'
#
loop_
_entity.id
_entity.type
_entity.pdbx_description
1 polymer ?
#
loop_
_entity_poly.entity_id
_entity_poly.type
_entity_poly.pdbx_seq_one_letter_code
_entity_poly.pdbx_strand_id
1 'polypeptide(L)'
;MSSFPVTRLRRLRRSDRLRALVRETRLDLDDFVLPLFVGPATAPNPDLPALGRFSVEDLAAEAEEIARLGVRALLLFGIPDEKDAEGSGAWEDDGVVQRALRALREASPGLVLLTDVCLCEYTSHGHCGVLEGDEVDNDATLELLARTAVSHAAAGADAVCPSDMMDGRVAAIRAALDEDGHGELPIVSYAAKYASRNGP
;
A
#
# COMPACT_ATOMS: atom_id res chain seq x y z
N MET A 1 -25.83 16.09 35.61
CA MET A 1 -25.88 15.32 34.34
C MET A 1 -27.31 14.87 34.13
N SER A 2 -27.90 15.12 32.97
CA SER A 2 -29.24 14.64 32.66
C SER A 2 -29.19 13.12 32.38
N SER A 3 -30.17 12.38 32.87
CA SER A 3 -30.28 10.94 32.76
C SER A 3 -31.62 10.51 32.17
N PHE A 4 -31.76 9.21 31.87
CA PHE A 4 -33.05 8.64 31.50
C PHE A 4 -34.09 8.91 32.63
N PRO A 5 -35.37 9.23 32.29
CA PRO A 5 -35.99 9.27 30.95
C PRO A 5 -35.86 10.60 30.20
N VAL A 6 -35.23 11.63 30.78
CA VAL A 6 -35.12 12.95 30.15
C VAL A 6 -34.18 12.89 28.93
N THR A 7 -33.00 12.29 29.09
CA THR A 7 -32.03 12.08 28.03
C THR A 7 -32.38 10.79 27.25
N ARG A 8 -32.71 10.93 25.98
CA ARG A 8 -33.04 9.81 25.07
C ARG A 8 -32.35 10.01 23.72
N LEU A 9 -31.12 9.57 23.64
CA LEU A 9 -30.25 9.75 22.45
C LEU A 9 -30.86 9.11 21.17
N ARG A 10 -31.67 8.05 21.31
CA ARG A 10 -32.36 7.42 20.18
C ARG A 10 -33.34 8.34 19.45
N ARG A 11 -33.75 9.46 20.03
CA ARG A 11 -34.61 10.45 19.35
C ARG A 11 -34.01 10.93 18.04
N LEU A 12 -32.66 11.12 17.99
CA LEU A 12 -31.94 11.55 16.81
C LEU A 12 -31.73 10.43 15.77
N ARG A 13 -32.08 9.19 16.12
CA ARG A 13 -31.94 8.02 15.22
C ARG A 13 -33.25 7.61 14.54
N ARG A 14 -34.34 8.35 14.72
CA ARG A 14 -35.69 7.97 14.24
C ARG A 14 -35.86 7.94 12.72
N SER A 15 -35.07 8.72 12.01
CA SER A 15 -35.11 8.78 10.55
C SER A 15 -33.72 8.99 9.96
N ASP A 16 -33.54 8.64 8.67
CA ASP A 16 -32.28 8.85 7.95
C ASP A 16 -31.90 10.33 7.90
N ARG A 17 -32.90 11.22 7.77
CA ARG A 17 -32.68 12.68 7.76
C ARG A 17 -32.12 13.18 9.08
N LEU A 18 -32.63 12.70 10.23
CA LEU A 18 -32.10 13.05 11.55
C LEU A 18 -30.69 12.46 11.75
N ARG A 19 -30.48 11.22 11.31
CA ARG A 19 -29.14 10.61 11.37
C ARG A 19 -28.13 11.38 10.51
N ALA A 20 -28.53 11.80 9.31
CA ALA A 20 -27.67 12.60 8.44
C ALA A 20 -27.32 13.96 9.05
N LEU A 21 -28.28 14.60 9.77
CA LEU A 21 -28.06 15.89 10.42
C LEU A 21 -27.01 15.84 11.54
N VAL A 22 -26.97 14.72 12.29
CA VAL A 22 -26.08 14.54 13.44
C VAL A 22 -24.88 13.62 13.16
N ARG A 23 -24.65 13.27 11.89
CA ARG A 23 -23.56 12.41 11.49
C ARG A 23 -22.24 13.15 11.68
N GLU A 24 -21.34 12.58 12.49
CA GLU A 24 -20.01 13.11 12.74
C GLU A 24 -19.01 12.67 11.66
N THR A 25 -19.12 11.42 11.20
CA THR A 25 -18.26 10.86 10.15
C THR A 25 -18.92 10.96 8.79
N ARG A 26 -18.23 11.54 7.84
CA ARG A 26 -18.59 11.55 6.41
C ARG A 26 -17.44 10.92 5.65
N LEU A 27 -17.76 10.17 4.62
CA LEU A 27 -16.77 9.62 3.68
C LEU A 27 -16.80 10.47 2.42
N ASP A 28 -15.63 10.86 1.96
CA ASP A 28 -15.39 11.48 0.68
C ASP A 28 -14.51 10.55 -0.18
N LEU A 29 -14.47 10.74 -1.49
CA LEU A 29 -13.60 9.96 -2.36
C LEU A 29 -12.12 10.25 -2.07
N ASP A 30 -11.80 11.42 -1.55
CA ASP A 30 -10.45 11.78 -1.15
C ASP A 30 -9.98 11.04 0.13
N ASP A 31 -10.90 10.35 0.86
CA ASP A 31 -10.55 9.50 2.00
C ASP A 31 -10.10 8.08 1.60
N PHE A 32 -10.19 7.73 0.31
CA PHE A 32 -9.91 6.37 -0.15
C PHE A 32 -8.56 6.26 -0.86
N VAL A 33 -7.84 5.19 -0.53
CA VAL A 33 -6.67 4.71 -1.25
C VAL A 33 -7.02 3.34 -1.83
N LEU A 34 -7.02 3.19 -3.14
CA LEU A 34 -7.38 1.94 -3.80
C LEU A 34 -6.15 1.04 -3.93
N PRO A 35 -6.14 -0.17 -3.35
CA PRO A 35 -5.07 -1.13 -3.56
C PRO A 35 -5.14 -1.73 -4.96
N LEU A 36 -3.99 -1.83 -5.65
CA LEU A 36 -3.84 -2.50 -6.94
C LEU A 36 -2.65 -3.45 -6.93
N PHE A 37 -2.87 -4.65 -7.45
CA PHE A 37 -1.79 -5.61 -7.66
C PHE A 37 -1.25 -5.47 -9.08
N VAL A 38 0.09 -5.36 -9.19
CA VAL A 38 0.78 -5.25 -10.47
C VAL A 38 1.69 -6.46 -10.64
N GLY A 39 1.60 -7.11 -11.78
CA GLY A 39 2.36 -8.33 -12.06
C GLY A 39 2.58 -8.57 -13.55
N PRO A 40 3.09 -9.77 -13.92
CA PRO A 40 3.49 -10.09 -15.29
C PRO A 40 2.34 -10.13 -16.29
N ALA A 41 1.12 -10.37 -15.81
CA ALA A 41 -0.05 -10.42 -16.68
C ALA A 41 -1.32 -10.00 -15.92
N THR A 42 -2.25 -9.39 -16.64
CA THR A 42 -3.59 -9.11 -16.11
C THR A 42 -4.35 -10.41 -15.85
N ALA A 43 -4.85 -10.56 -14.65
CA ALA A 43 -5.60 -11.73 -14.22
C ALA A 43 -6.59 -11.38 -13.09
N PRO A 44 -7.75 -12.06 -13.01
CA PRO A 44 -8.63 -11.94 -11.86
C PRO A 44 -7.95 -12.49 -10.60
N ASN A 45 -8.23 -11.88 -9.46
CA ASN A 45 -7.86 -12.46 -8.18
C ASN A 45 -9.00 -13.41 -7.73
N PRO A 46 -8.78 -14.72 -7.63
CA PRO A 46 -9.83 -15.67 -7.29
C PRO A 46 -10.38 -15.49 -5.87
N ASP A 47 -9.57 -14.99 -4.96
CA ASP A 47 -9.94 -14.78 -3.55
C ASP A 47 -10.58 -13.40 -3.32
N LEU A 48 -10.21 -12.41 -4.13
CA LEU A 48 -10.69 -11.04 -4.08
C LEU A 48 -11.07 -10.57 -5.49
N PRO A 49 -12.22 -10.99 -6.04
CA PRO A 49 -12.59 -10.70 -7.42
C PRO A 49 -12.71 -9.21 -7.76
N ALA A 50 -12.89 -8.35 -6.75
CA ALA A 50 -12.92 -6.90 -6.91
C ALA A 50 -11.53 -6.27 -7.04
N LEU A 51 -10.46 -7.01 -6.73
CA LEU A 51 -9.07 -6.55 -6.76
C LEU A 51 -8.28 -7.44 -7.73
N GLY A 52 -8.37 -7.14 -9.01
CA GLY A 52 -7.58 -7.83 -10.04
C GLY A 52 -6.10 -7.52 -9.94
N ARG A 53 -5.29 -8.36 -10.59
CA ARG A 53 -3.90 -8.06 -10.90
C ARG A 53 -3.83 -7.50 -12.31
N PHE A 54 -3.05 -6.45 -12.50
CA PHE A 54 -2.85 -5.80 -13.79
C PHE A 54 -1.41 -5.98 -14.27
N SER A 55 -1.24 -6.17 -15.58
CA SER A 55 0.07 -5.96 -16.20
C SER A 55 0.42 -4.46 -16.17
N VAL A 56 1.70 -4.12 -16.32
CA VAL A 56 2.12 -2.71 -16.40
C VAL A 56 1.46 -2.02 -17.60
N GLU A 57 1.29 -2.74 -18.71
CA GLU A 57 0.68 -2.23 -19.95
C GLU A 57 -0.81 -1.90 -19.76
N ASP A 58 -1.55 -2.74 -19.03
CA ASP A 58 -2.99 -2.55 -18.79
C ASP A 58 -3.28 -1.56 -17.67
N LEU A 59 -2.30 -1.36 -16.78
CA LEU A 59 -2.45 -0.53 -15.59
C LEU A 59 -2.77 0.94 -15.90
N ALA A 60 -2.23 1.47 -16.99
CA ALA A 60 -2.46 2.86 -17.41
C ALA A 60 -3.94 3.11 -17.73
N ALA A 61 -4.58 2.19 -18.48
CA ALA A 61 -5.99 2.29 -18.82
C ALA A 61 -6.89 2.14 -17.59
N GLU A 62 -6.55 1.24 -16.66
CA GLU A 62 -7.26 1.08 -15.39
C GLU A 62 -7.15 2.34 -14.53
N ALA A 63 -5.96 2.96 -14.47
CA ALA A 63 -5.74 4.18 -13.70
C ALA A 63 -6.57 5.37 -14.24
N GLU A 64 -6.72 5.50 -15.55
CA GLU A 64 -7.60 6.50 -16.17
C GLU A 64 -9.06 6.31 -15.75
N GLU A 65 -9.54 5.06 -15.75
CA GLU A 65 -10.91 4.73 -15.32
C GLU A 65 -11.11 5.03 -13.82
N ILE A 66 -10.15 4.66 -12.97
CA ILE A 66 -10.16 4.95 -11.53
C ILE A 66 -10.22 6.47 -11.28
N ALA A 67 -9.37 7.23 -11.97
CA ALA A 67 -9.36 8.69 -11.88
C ALA A 67 -10.69 9.29 -12.33
N ARG A 68 -11.32 8.75 -13.39
CA ARG A 68 -12.64 9.17 -13.88
C ARG A 68 -13.76 8.90 -12.86
N LEU A 69 -13.63 7.82 -12.05
CA LEU A 69 -14.53 7.53 -10.94
C LEU A 69 -14.32 8.45 -9.74
N GLY A 70 -13.26 9.27 -9.75
CA GLY A 70 -12.97 10.27 -8.70
C GLY A 70 -12.05 9.76 -7.59
N VAL A 71 -11.55 8.53 -7.65
CA VAL A 71 -10.51 8.04 -6.72
C VAL A 71 -9.18 8.68 -7.09
N ARG A 72 -8.45 9.19 -6.10
CA ARG A 72 -7.25 9.99 -6.31
C ARG A 72 -5.95 9.34 -5.85
N ALA A 73 -6.03 8.27 -5.08
CA ALA A 73 -4.85 7.62 -4.53
C ALA A 73 -4.87 6.11 -4.78
N LEU A 74 -3.72 5.59 -5.21
CA LEU A 74 -3.48 4.16 -5.43
C LEU A 74 -2.41 3.66 -4.47
N LEU A 75 -2.56 2.42 -4.00
CA LEU A 75 -1.53 1.69 -3.26
C LEU A 75 -1.12 0.46 -4.08
N LEU A 76 0.13 0.44 -4.54
CA LEU A 76 0.64 -0.59 -5.43
C LEU A 76 1.30 -1.73 -4.66
N PHE A 77 0.90 -2.95 -4.99
CA PHE A 77 1.51 -4.20 -4.55
C PHE A 77 2.14 -4.90 -5.74
N GLY A 78 3.43 -5.21 -5.66
CA GLY A 78 4.16 -5.86 -6.75
C GLY A 78 4.11 -7.38 -6.65
N ILE A 79 3.82 -8.04 -7.76
CA ILE A 79 3.94 -9.51 -7.90
C ILE A 79 4.98 -9.75 -8.98
N PRO A 80 6.24 -10.10 -8.64
CA PRO A 80 7.29 -10.31 -9.63
C PRO A 80 7.08 -11.62 -10.41
N ASP A 81 7.72 -11.73 -11.57
CA ASP A 81 7.76 -12.95 -12.36
C ASP A 81 8.54 -14.06 -11.64
N GLU A 82 9.67 -13.69 -11.06
CA GLU A 82 10.58 -14.59 -10.36
C GLU A 82 10.75 -14.13 -8.91
N LYS A 83 10.96 -15.10 -8.04
CA LYS A 83 11.19 -14.87 -6.60
C LYS A 83 12.48 -15.53 -6.20
N ASP A 84 13.23 -14.89 -5.31
CA ASP A 84 14.45 -15.45 -4.73
C ASP A 84 14.43 -15.43 -3.18
N ALA A 85 15.50 -15.85 -2.56
CA ALA A 85 15.54 -15.94 -1.10
C ALA A 85 15.63 -14.56 -0.40
N GLU A 86 16.11 -13.53 -1.11
CA GLU A 86 16.28 -12.18 -0.56
C GLU A 86 15.13 -11.26 -0.98
N GLY A 87 14.37 -11.63 -2.03
CA GLY A 87 13.32 -10.80 -2.61
C GLY A 87 13.89 -9.66 -3.46
N SER A 88 14.98 -9.91 -4.22
CA SER A 88 15.74 -8.88 -4.93
C SER A 88 14.91 -8.06 -5.93
N GLY A 89 13.89 -8.64 -6.53
CA GLY A 89 12.95 -7.93 -7.41
C GLY A 89 12.22 -6.74 -6.77
N ALA A 90 12.25 -6.62 -5.44
CA ALA A 90 11.61 -5.50 -4.73
C ALA A 90 12.33 -4.17 -4.96
N TRP A 91 13.65 -4.17 -5.13
CA TRP A 91 14.48 -2.96 -5.28
C TRP A 91 15.19 -2.85 -6.62
N GLU A 92 14.92 -3.74 -7.58
CA GLU A 92 15.49 -3.62 -8.91
C GLU A 92 14.95 -2.38 -9.64
N ASP A 93 15.82 -1.67 -10.38
CA ASP A 93 15.45 -0.46 -11.11
C ASP A 93 14.31 -0.68 -12.11
N ASP A 94 14.27 -1.86 -12.73
CA ASP A 94 13.21 -2.30 -13.64
C ASP A 94 12.24 -3.31 -12.98
N GLY A 95 12.16 -3.29 -11.66
CA GLY A 95 11.20 -4.06 -10.90
C GLY A 95 9.74 -3.73 -11.30
N VAL A 96 8.83 -4.63 -10.98
CA VAL A 96 7.43 -4.51 -11.42
C VAL A 96 6.76 -3.23 -10.89
N VAL A 97 7.03 -2.85 -9.63
CA VAL A 97 6.49 -1.61 -9.03
C VAL A 97 7.14 -0.37 -9.62
N GLN A 98 8.45 -0.38 -9.84
CA GLN A 98 9.19 0.74 -10.43
C GLN A 98 8.73 1.03 -11.87
N ARG A 99 8.50 -0.01 -12.67
CA ARG A 99 7.90 0.14 -14.01
C ARG A 99 6.47 0.67 -13.96
N ALA A 100 5.67 0.14 -13.02
CA ALA A 100 4.30 0.61 -12.82
C ALA A 100 4.23 2.08 -12.41
N LEU A 101 5.08 2.53 -11.49
CA LEU A 101 5.16 3.92 -11.08
C LEU A 101 5.47 4.84 -12.26
N ARG A 102 6.48 4.51 -13.07
CA ARG A 102 6.82 5.30 -14.27
C ARG A 102 5.68 5.37 -15.26
N ALA A 103 5.03 4.23 -15.55
CA ALA A 103 3.88 4.19 -16.48
C ALA A 103 2.69 5.00 -15.96
N LEU A 104 2.38 4.93 -14.66
CA LEU A 104 1.29 5.69 -14.06
C LEU A 104 1.59 7.20 -14.02
N ARG A 105 2.83 7.60 -13.78
CA ARG A 105 3.22 9.02 -13.83
C ARG A 105 3.04 9.62 -15.22
N GLU A 106 3.32 8.84 -16.26
CA GLU A 106 3.11 9.27 -17.64
C GLU A 106 1.61 9.34 -18.00
N ALA A 107 0.84 8.30 -17.67
CA ALA A 107 -0.56 8.19 -18.06
C ALA A 107 -1.51 9.04 -17.19
N SER A 108 -1.26 9.14 -15.90
CA SER A 108 -2.18 9.74 -14.91
C SER A 108 -1.43 10.55 -13.85
N PRO A 109 -0.76 11.67 -14.22
CA PRO A 109 0.12 12.42 -13.31
C PRO A 109 -0.61 13.05 -12.11
N GLY A 110 -1.94 13.10 -12.14
CA GLY A 110 -2.77 13.64 -11.05
C GLY A 110 -3.09 12.65 -9.94
N LEU A 111 -2.72 11.37 -10.08
CA LEU A 111 -2.90 10.36 -9.04
C LEU A 111 -1.79 10.42 -7.99
N VAL A 112 -2.16 10.23 -6.74
CA VAL A 112 -1.22 9.99 -5.63
C VAL A 112 -0.85 8.50 -5.64
N LEU A 113 0.43 8.21 -5.79
CA LEU A 113 0.96 6.85 -5.91
C LEU A 113 1.68 6.45 -4.63
N LEU A 114 1.07 5.57 -3.86
CA LEU A 114 1.66 4.92 -2.71
C LEU A 114 2.17 3.54 -3.10
N THR A 115 3.20 3.06 -2.44
CA THR A 115 3.75 1.72 -2.69
C THR A 115 3.86 0.94 -1.39
N ASP A 116 3.47 -0.33 -1.43
CA ASP A 116 3.78 -1.26 -0.35
C ASP A 116 5.28 -1.51 -0.27
N VAL A 117 5.82 -1.58 0.94
CA VAL A 117 7.21 -1.94 1.20
C VAL A 117 7.22 -3.16 2.10
N CYS A 118 7.36 -4.31 1.47
CA CYS A 118 7.47 -5.62 2.12
C CYS A 118 8.23 -6.55 1.18
N LEU A 119 8.76 -7.65 1.69
CA LEU A 119 9.47 -8.65 0.88
C LEU A 119 8.65 -9.92 0.61
N CYS A 120 7.52 -10.14 1.28
CA CYS A 120 6.76 -11.40 1.16
C CYS A 120 6.23 -11.69 -0.25
N GLU A 121 5.98 -10.66 -1.06
CA GLU A 121 5.60 -10.80 -2.47
C GLU A 121 6.77 -11.26 -3.33
N TYR A 122 8.01 -11.00 -2.91
CA TYR A 122 9.24 -11.17 -3.68
C TYR A 122 10.09 -12.35 -3.22
N THR A 123 9.98 -12.74 -1.94
CA THR A 123 10.74 -13.89 -1.41
C THR A 123 10.14 -15.21 -1.84
N SER A 124 10.99 -16.19 -2.16
CA SER A 124 10.59 -17.54 -2.58
C SER A 124 9.91 -18.33 -1.46
N HIS A 125 10.18 -17.99 -0.20
CA HIS A 125 9.61 -18.61 1.00
C HIS A 125 8.38 -17.84 1.55
N GLY A 126 8.08 -16.63 1.04
CA GLY A 126 6.88 -15.86 1.41
C GLY A 126 6.95 -15.11 2.75
N HIS A 127 8.09 -15.12 3.45
CA HIS A 127 8.28 -14.30 4.65
C HIS A 127 8.61 -12.85 4.28
N CYS A 128 8.28 -11.92 5.18
CA CYS A 128 8.47 -10.49 4.99
C CYS A 128 9.93 -10.02 5.11
N GLY A 129 10.89 -10.92 5.29
CA GLY A 129 12.31 -10.65 5.44
C GLY A 129 13.17 -11.83 5.06
N VAL A 130 14.49 -11.64 5.08
CA VAL A 130 15.45 -12.71 4.85
C VAL A 130 15.50 -13.67 6.03
N LEU A 131 15.81 -14.94 5.75
CA LEU A 131 15.86 -15.97 6.78
C LEU A 131 17.30 -16.27 7.20
N GLU A 132 17.51 -16.38 8.51
CA GLU A 132 18.67 -17.07 9.09
C GLU A 132 18.18 -18.38 9.70
N GLY A 133 18.44 -19.49 9.02
CA GLY A 133 17.79 -20.77 9.34
C GLY A 133 16.28 -20.74 9.08
N ASP A 134 15.47 -20.93 10.11
CA ASP A 134 14.00 -20.91 10.02
C ASP A 134 13.38 -19.61 10.58
N GLU A 135 14.21 -18.65 11.01
CA GLU A 135 13.75 -17.39 11.61
C GLU A 135 14.08 -16.20 10.69
N VAL A 136 13.26 -15.15 10.77
CA VAL A 136 13.51 -13.92 10.01
C VAL A 136 14.60 -13.11 10.71
N ASP A 137 15.68 -12.77 9.99
CA ASP A 137 16.69 -11.84 10.45
C ASP A 137 16.15 -10.40 10.30
N ASN A 138 15.79 -9.81 11.43
CA ASN A 138 15.25 -8.47 11.51
C ASN A 138 16.23 -7.43 10.94
N ASP A 139 17.46 -7.44 11.39
CA ASP A 139 18.42 -6.37 11.11
C ASP A 139 18.92 -6.41 9.66
N ALA A 140 19.22 -7.61 9.13
CA ALA A 140 19.53 -7.77 7.72
C ALA A 140 18.37 -7.36 6.81
N THR A 141 17.12 -7.60 7.24
CA THR A 141 15.93 -7.21 6.49
C THR A 141 15.75 -5.69 6.40
N LEU A 142 16.14 -4.93 7.44
CA LEU A 142 16.01 -3.47 7.45
C LEU A 142 16.72 -2.80 6.28
N GLU A 143 17.91 -3.29 5.91
CA GLU A 143 18.67 -2.76 4.78
C GLU A 143 17.91 -2.95 3.46
N LEU A 144 17.31 -4.12 3.26
CA LEU A 144 16.57 -4.45 2.04
C LEU A 144 15.27 -3.64 1.94
N LEU A 145 14.55 -3.44 3.05
CA LEU A 145 13.38 -2.57 3.09
C LEU A 145 13.74 -1.10 2.78
N ALA A 146 14.86 -0.63 3.31
CA ALA A 146 15.36 0.71 3.03
C ALA A 146 15.70 0.89 1.53
N ARG A 147 16.40 -0.07 0.93
CA ARG A 147 16.70 -0.08 -0.52
C ARG A 147 15.42 -0.10 -1.36
N THR A 148 14.43 -0.92 -0.98
CA THR A 148 13.13 -0.96 -1.66
C THR A 148 12.45 0.40 -1.62
N ALA A 149 12.38 1.04 -0.46
CA ALA A 149 11.77 2.36 -0.32
C ALA A 149 12.47 3.43 -1.17
N VAL A 150 13.81 3.45 -1.21
CA VAL A 150 14.59 4.37 -2.03
C VAL A 150 14.33 4.13 -3.52
N SER A 151 14.30 2.87 -3.98
CA SER A 151 14.02 2.55 -5.38
C SER A 151 12.62 2.97 -5.82
N HIS A 152 11.62 2.82 -4.94
CA HIS A 152 10.26 3.30 -5.18
C HIS A 152 10.18 4.83 -5.24
N ALA A 153 10.89 5.52 -4.34
CA ALA A 153 11.00 6.98 -4.36
C ALA A 153 11.61 7.48 -5.68
N ALA A 154 12.73 6.90 -6.10
CA ALA A 154 13.41 7.22 -7.36
C ALA A 154 12.53 6.94 -8.59
N ALA A 155 11.65 5.93 -8.53
CA ALA A 155 10.70 5.61 -9.59
C ALA A 155 9.46 6.53 -9.61
N GLY A 156 9.27 7.40 -8.60
CA GLY A 156 8.23 8.42 -8.58
C GLY A 156 7.05 8.12 -7.63
N ALA A 157 7.23 7.34 -6.57
CA ALA A 157 6.23 7.21 -5.51
C ALA A 157 6.01 8.56 -4.80
N ASP A 158 4.77 8.83 -4.36
CA ASP A 158 4.43 9.97 -3.50
C ASP A 158 4.51 9.62 -2.01
N ALA A 159 4.44 8.34 -1.68
CA ALA A 159 4.64 7.83 -0.33
C ALA A 159 5.04 6.35 -0.37
N VAL A 160 5.76 5.90 0.66
CA VAL A 160 6.08 4.49 0.89
C VAL A 160 5.35 3.97 2.12
N CYS A 161 4.82 2.74 2.04
CA CYS A 161 3.92 2.18 3.05
C CYS A 161 4.48 0.85 3.58
N PRO A 162 5.41 0.85 4.56
CA PRO A 162 5.96 -0.38 5.09
C PRO A 162 4.88 -1.21 5.80
N SER A 163 4.64 -2.41 5.29
CA SER A 163 3.66 -3.39 5.79
C SER A 163 4.31 -4.63 6.42
N ASP A 164 5.63 -4.72 6.33
CA ASP A 164 6.44 -5.70 7.06
C ASP A 164 6.29 -5.55 8.60
N MET A 165 6.91 -6.41 9.35
CA MET A 165 6.84 -6.41 10.82
C MET A 165 8.21 -6.25 11.49
N MET A 166 9.20 -5.68 10.77
CA MET A 166 10.56 -5.52 11.32
C MET A 166 10.63 -4.37 12.32
N ASP A 167 11.26 -4.63 13.45
CA ASP A 167 11.56 -3.61 14.44
C ASP A 167 12.53 -2.57 13.88
N GLY A 168 12.21 -1.29 14.05
CA GLY A 168 13.07 -0.20 13.59
C GLY A 168 12.92 0.20 12.12
N ARG A 169 12.09 -0.48 11.32
CA ARG A 169 11.94 -0.26 9.87
C ARG A 169 11.66 1.19 9.47
N VAL A 170 10.81 1.90 10.22
CA VAL A 170 10.48 3.30 9.89
C VAL A 170 11.71 4.19 10.01
N ALA A 171 12.54 3.97 11.04
CA ALA A 171 13.78 4.73 11.22
C ALA A 171 14.80 4.40 10.13
N ALA A 172 14.97 3.12 9.77
CA ALA A 172 15.88 2.69 8.70
C ALA A 172 15.45 3.26 7.33
N ILE A 173 14.18 3.14 6.96
CA ILE A 173 13.65 3.69 5.72
C ILE A 173 13.79 5.23 5.71
N ARG A 174 13.48 5.92 6.80
CA ARG A 174 13.59 7.39 6.87
C ARG A 174 15.03 7.84 6.68
N ALA A 175 15.99 7.18 7.34
CA ALA A 175 17.41 7.52 7.21
C ALA A 175 17.89 7.35 5.75
N ALA A 176 17.55 6.23 5.11
CA ALA A 176 17.95 5.96 3.73
C ALA A 176 17.31 6.94 2.72
N LEU A 177 16.03 7.27 2.89
CA LEU A 177 15.36 8.27 2.05
C LEU A 177 15.97 9.66 2.21
N ASP A 178 16.34 10.06 3.44
CA ASP A 178 17.00 11.35 3.70
C ASP A 178 18.38 11.42 3.06
N GLU A 179 19.17 10.33 3.15
CA GLU A 179 20.49 10.22 2.55
C GLU A 179 20.45 10.29 1.02
N ASP A 180 19.43 9.68 0.41
CA ASP A 180 19.25 9.66 -1.05
C ASP A 180 18.55 10.93 -1.60
N GLY A 181 18.26 11.92 -0.75
CA GLY A 181 17.66 13.20 -1.15
C GLY A 181 16.13 13.19 -1.23
N HIS A 182 15.46 12.17 -0.73
CA HIS A 182 14.00 12.03 -0.66
C HIS A 182 13.41 12.44 0.72
N GLY A 183 14.00 13.44 1.36
CA GLY A 183 13.61 13.88 2.71
C GLY A 183 12.15 14.30 2.87
N GLU A 184 11.53 14.77 1.80
CA GLU A 184 10.11 15.19 1.79
C GLU A 184 9.12 14.03 1.55
N LEU A 185 9.61 12.82 1.22
CA LEU A 185 8.73 11.69 0.93
C LEU A 185 8.06 11.15 2.21
N PRO A 186 6.73 11.10 2.30
CA PRO A 186 6.03 10.54 3.45
C PRO A 186 6.24 9.04 3.61
N ILE A 187 6.25 8.58 4.87
CA ILE A 187 6.18 7.16 5.23
C ILE A 187 4.83 6.92 5.91
N VAL A 188 4.00 6.07 5.32
CA VAL A 188 2.68 5.68 5.86
C VAL A 188 2.77 4.24 6.36
N SER A 189 3.27 4.07 7.58
CA SER A 189 3.51 2.74 8.16
C SER A 189 2.20 2.07 8.60
N TYR A 190 2.07 0.79 8.30
CA TYR A 190 1.03 -0.04 8.90
C TYR A 190 1.30 -0.18 10.41
N ALA A 191 0.32 0.22 11.22
CA ALA A 191 0.43 0.23 12.67
C ALA A 191 -0.22 -0.99 13.34
N ALA A 192 -1.17 -1.64 12.64
CA ALA A 192 -1.82 -2.86 13.11
C ALA A 192 -2.05 -3.79 11.90
N LYS A 193 -1.60 -5.04 12.04
CA LYS A 193 -1.80 -6.10 11.05
C LYS A 193 -2.58 -7.21 11.71
N TYR A 194 -3.83 -7.38 11.28
CA TYR A 194 -4.72 -8.41 11.81
C TYR A 194 -4.63 -9.67 10.98
N ALA A 195 -4.74 -10.83 11.62
CA ALA A 195 -4.89 -12.10 10.92
C ALA A 195 -6.12 -12.05 10.02
N SER A 196 -5.96 -12.42 8.77
CA SER A 196 -7.02 -12.45 7.77
C SER A 196 -7.00 -13.77 6.99
N ARG A 197 -8.03 -14.00 6.16
CA ARG A 197 -8.08 -15.20 5.31
C ARG A 197 -6.90 -15.29 4.34
N ASN A 198 -6.31 -14.17 3.97
CA ASN A 198 -5.28 -14.04 2.94
C ASN A 198 -3.93 -13.53 3.48
N GLY A 199 -3.69 -13.62 4.77
CA GLY A 199 -2.44 -13.24 5.40
C GLY A 199 -2.34 -13.71 6.85
N PRO A 200 -1.12 -13.75 7.42
CA PRO A 200 -0.90 -14.14 8.80
C PRO A 200 -1.60 -13.22 9.78
#